data_4445585702719e03554e932c50840aa7
#
_entry.id   4445585702719e03554e932c50840aa7
#
_cell.length_a   1.000
_cell.length_b   1.000
_cell.length_c   1.000
_cell.angle_alpha   90.00
_cell.angle_beta   90.00
_cell.angle_gamma   90.00
#
_symmetry.space_group_name_H-M   'P 1'
#
loop_
_entity.id
_entity.type
_entity.pdbx_description
1 polymer ?
#
loop_
_entity_poly.entity_id
_entity_poly.type
_entity_poly.pdbx_seq_one_letter_code
_entity_poly.pdbx_strand_id
1 'polypeptide(L)'
;MRMKSRNLLAAAIAAALVLPLATPAQAATVKNPAKNLKGTVIDDSLFGLHVKDAQLGVWPSIEFGSIRLWDNGTAWTNIETSQGVFDWTNLDNAVTIANQKGMSDILMVLSGTPAWATNQRNPLALPAPDASGVPANMADWDNWVRAVATRYKGKIKIYQPWNEANLSTFYTGTPAQMADMTKRAYDIIKSIDPGATVVAPSTGTRLGGPFKKFYPAFLRELKARNWPVDVWAAHTYPASLGNTNDRQELANKWIDMLKVAKAPNLPLWDTENNYGLGGPGPENPEQDIDGAKAANWTAMTYLDAIRLGISRVYMYQWGPFNDLWGIQYNETAPGAQAMDTLQEWIVGTTYRGCKESKRKVTCNFSTKDGINQVVYSETGRKTFTAKKQYKQMCQLDGTCKPIPANGKVRTQGPMLLKR
;
A
#
# COMPACT_ATOMS: atom_id res chain seq x y z
N MET A 1 -63.70 57.28 -36.21
CA MET A 1 -62.41 57.71 -35.81
C MET A 1 -61.57 56.45 -35.63
N ARG A 2 -60.64 56.15 -36.57
CA ARG A 2 -59.86 54.88 -36.66
C ARG A 2 -58.58 55.08 -35.93
N MET A 3 -58.26 54.22 -34.95
CA MET A 3 -56.95 54.11 -34.36
C MET A 3 -56.29 52.83 -34.84
N LYS A 4 -55.08 52.98 -35.42
CA LYS A 4 -54.21 51.91 -35.96
C LYS A 4 -53.44 51.25 -34.85
N SER A 5 -53.53 49.92 -34.73
CA SER A 5 -52.67 49.11 -33.90
C SER A 5 -51.35 48.89 -34.63
N ARG A 6 -50.21 49.17 -33.90
CA ARG A 6 -48.86 48.86 -34.34
C ARG A 6 -48.42 47.54 -33.67
N ASN A 7 -48.16 46.55 -34.50
CA ASN A 7 -47.53 45.30 -34.11
C ASN A 7 -46.04 45.53 -33.83
N LEU A 8 -45.57 45.20 -32.64
CA LEU A 8 -44.17 45.07 -32.31
C LEU A 8 -43.78 43.58 -32.34
N LEU A 9 -42.98 43.20 -33.32
CA LEU A 9 -42.29 41.90 -33.38
C LEU A 9 -41.14 41.93 -32.37
N ALA A 10 -41.21 41.09 -31.37
CA ALA A 10 -40.09 40.81 -30.50
C ALA A 10 -39.25 39.65 -31.12
N ALA A 11 -38.05 39.95 -31.55
CA ALA A 11 -37.07 38.94 -32.00
C ALA A 11 -36.40 38.32 -30.79
N ALA A 12 -36.67 37.03 -30.56
CA ALA A 12 -35.95 36.23 -29.56
C ALA A 12 -34.61 35.80 -30.13
N ILE A 13 -33.52 36.33 -29.58
CA ILE A 13 -32.17 35.86 -29.87
C ILE A 13 -31.90 34.64 -28.96
N ALA A 14 -31.89 33.45 -29.57
CA ALA A 14 -31.45 32.23 -28.92
C ALA A 14 -29.90 32.23 -28.84
N ALA A 15 -29.34 32.47 -27.67
CA ALA A 15 -27.91 32.29 -27.40
C ALA A 15 -27.64 30.78 -27.25
N ALA A 16 -27.04 30.16 -28.26
CA ALA A 16 -26.53 28.79 -28.17
C ALA A 16 -25.32 28.76 -27.26
N LEU A 17 -25.46 28.21 -26.05
CA LEU A 17 -24.33 27.85 -25.19
C LEU A 17 -23.60 26.69 -25.83
N VAL A 18 -22.43 26.99 -26.43
CA VAL A 18 -21.44 25.99 -26.85
C VAL A 18 -20.69 25.54 -25.60
N LEU A 19 -21.09 24.41 -25.03
CA LEU A 19 -20.29 23.72 -24.01
C LEU A 19 -19.02 23.19 -24.70
N PRO A 20 -17.82 23.44 -24.15
CA PRO A 20 -16.62 22.84 -24.66
C PRO A 20 -16.71 21.32 -24.46
N LEU A 21 -16.66 20.56 -25.56
CA LEU A 21 -16.44 19.13 -25.54
C LEU A 21 -15.11 18.86 -24.82
N ALA A 22 -15.19 18.20 -23.67
CA ALA A 22 -14.01 17.72 -22.98
C ALA A 22 -13.25 16.79 -23.93
N THR A 23 -12.06 17.19 -24.33
CA THR A 23 -11.13 16.35 -25.08
C THR A 23 -10.85 15.10 -24.23
N PRO A 24 -10.98 13.88 -24.79
CA PRO A 24 -10.62 12.67 -24.07
C PRO A 24 -9.16 12.77 -23.65
N ALA A 25 -8.89 12.57 -22.36
CA ALA A 25 -7.54 12.52 -21.83
C ALA A 25 -6.72 11.54 -22.68
N GLN A 26 -5.66 12.05 -23.27
CA GLN A 26 -4.80 11.31 -24.16
C GLN A 26 -4.19 10.15 -23.35
N ALA A 27 -4.50 8.91 -23.71
CA ALA A 27 -3.98 7.72 -23.06
C ALA A 27 -2.45 7.81 -23.02
N ALA A 28 -1.91 7.95 -21.82
CA ALA A 28 -0.47 7.97 -21.61
C ALA A 28 0.14 6.69 -22.17
N THR A 29 1.19 6.82 -22.96
CA THR A 29 1.91 5.69 -23.55
C THR A 29 2.34 4.73 -22.46
N VAL A 30 1.82 3.51 -22.52
CA VAL A 30 2.06 2.42 -21.55
C VAL A 30 3.56 2.13 -21.48
N LYS A 31 4.24 2.66 -20.48
CA LYS A 31 5.58 2.26 -20.08
C LYS A 31 5.47 1.28 -18.92
N ASN A 32 6.40 0.31 -18.88
CA ASN A 32 6.53 -0.76 -17.88
C ASN A 32 5.98 -0.40 -16.48
N PRO A 33 5.01 -1.15 -15.89
CA PRO A 33 4.38 -0.83 -14.61
C PRO A 33 5.36 -0.76 -13.42
N ALA A 34 6.52 -1.43 -13.48
CA ALA A 34 7.60 -1.20 -12.53
C ALA A 34 8.35 0.09 -12.92
N LYS A 35 7.80 1.23 -12.55
CA LYS A 35 8.46 2.51 -12.80
C LYS A 35 9.75 2.55 -11.97
N ASN A 36 10.88 2.66 -12.66
CA ASN A 36 12.15 2.90 -12.00
C ASN A 36 12.07 4.21 -11.19
N LEU A 37 12.10 4.11 -9.86
CA LEU A 37 12.05 5.28 -8.97
C LEU A 37 13.34 6.11 -8.99
N LYS A 38 14.32 5.75 -9.82
CA LYS A 38 15.57 6.50 -9.98
C LYS A 38 15.30 7.93 -10.42
N GLY A 39 15.85 8.87 -9.68
CA GLY A 39 15.65 10.30 -9.91
C GLY A 39 14.50 10.91 -9.11
N THR A 40 13.74 10.12 -8.34
CA THR A 40 12.71 10.62 -7.44
C THR A 40 13.27 10.93 -6.05
N VAL A 41 12.68 11.88 -5.36
CA VAL A 41 12.90 12.09 -3.93
C VAL A 41 12.16 10.99 -3.19
N ILE A 42 12.82 10.39 -2.20
CA ILE A 42 12.18 9.42 -1.31
C ILE A 42 11.30 10.18 -0.33
N ASP A 43 10.02 9.89 -0.39
CA ASP A 43 8.99 10.45 0.48
C ASP A 43 8.81 9.55 1.71
N ASP A 44 8.41 10.12 2.84
CA ASP A 44 8.16 9.38 4.08
C ASP A 44 7.02 8.37 3.93
N SER A 45 6.07 8.62 3.02
CA SER A 45 4.98 7.70 2.71
C SER A 45 5.43 6.33 2.15
N LEU A 46 6.71 6.18 1.78
CA LEU A 46 7.31 4.86 1.53
C LEU A 46 7.16 3.94 2.75
N PHE A 47 7.25 4.51 3.96
CA PHE A 47 7.26 3.81 5.24
C PHE A 47 5.86 3.80 5.83
N GLY A 48 5.08 2.78 5.46
CA GLY A 48 3.73 2.58 5.96
C GLY A 48 3.68 1.59 7.12
N LEU A 49 2.66 1.75 7.96
CA LEU A 49 2.36 0.84 9.06
C LEU A 49 0.86 0.50 9.13
N HIS A 50 0.58 -0.72 9.58
CA HIS A 50 -0.65 -1.01 10.31
C HIS A 50 -0.39 -0.75 11.79
N VAL A 51 -1.29 -0.06 12.46
CA VAL A 51 -1.18 0.22 13.89
C VAL A 51 -2.35 -0.43 14.60
N LYS A 52 -2.07 -1.52 15.33
CA LYS A 52 -3.09 -2.20 16.16
C LYS A 52 -3.61 -1.22 17.18
N ASP A 53 -4.93 -1.19 17.35
CA ASP A 53 -5.59 -0.33 18.32
C ASP A 53 -5.37 1.19 18.14
N ALA A 54 -5.07 1.62 16.91
CA ALA A 54 -4.95 3.05 16.58
C ALA A 54 -6.22 3.84 16.98
N GLN A 55 -7.40 3.24 16.83
CA GLN A 55 -8.69 3.80 17.24
C GLN A 55 -8.83 3.98 18.75
N LEU A 56 -7.99 3.31 19.55
CA LEU A 56 -7.93 3.40 21.00
C LEU A 56 -6.80 4.32 21.50
N GLY A 57 -6.06 4.95 20.59
CA GLY A 57 -4.99 5.89 20.93
C GLY A 57 -3.58 5.29 20.91
N VAL A 58 -3.41 4.01 20.56
CA VAL A 58 -2.07 3.44 20.32
C VAL A 58 -1.45 4.15 19.13
N TRP A 59 -0.23 4.66 19.33
CA TRP A 59 0.51 5.34 18.27
C TRP A 59 2.01 5.03 18.34
N PRO A 60 2.66 4.74 17.21
CA PRO A 60 4.10 4.50 17.17
C PRO A 60 4.94 5.66 17.71
N SER A 61 6.01 5.33 18.43
CA SER A 61 7.04 6.31 18.84
C SER A 61 8.07 6.60 17.76
N ILE A 62 8.09 5.78 16.70
CA ILE A 62 8.94 5.98 15.53
C ILE A 62 8.22 6.82 14.47
N GLU A 63 8.98 7.46 13.59
CA GLU A 63 8.43 8.14 12.43
C GLU A 63 7.91 7.14 11.39
N PHE A 64 6.80 7.48 10.73
CA PHE A 64 6.26 6.78 9.58
C PHE A 64 5.33 7.70 8.79
N GLY A 65 5.24 7.53 7.48
CA GLY A 65 4.59 8.50 6.60
C GLY A 65 3.19 8.11 6.13
N SER A 66 2.71 6.88 6.40
CA SER A 66 1.36 6.46 6.00
C SER A 66 0.80 5.36 6.91
N ILE A 67 -0.52 5.40 7.16
CA ILE A 67 -1.23 4.40 7.96
C ILE A 67 -2.27 3.68 7.11
N ARG A 68 -2.40 2.36 7.29
CA ARG A 68 -3.46 1.56 6.68
C ARG A 68 -4.44 1.08 7.74
N LEU A 69 -5.71 1.45 7.56
CA LEU A 69 -6.82 1.04 8.44
C LEU A 69 -7.56 -0.13 7.79
N TRP A 70 -7.48 -1.29 8.41
CA TRP A 70 -8.11 -2.52 7.96
C TRP A 70 -8.80 -3.27 9.10
N ASP A 71 -8.05 -3.63 10.13
CA ASP A 71 -8.42 -4.52 11.24
C ASP A 71 -8.63 -3.79 12.60
N ASN A 72 -8.81 -2.48 12.54
CA ASN A 72 -9.03 -1.60 13.70
C ASN A 72 -10.52 -1.44 14.08
N GLY A 73 -11.37 -2.41 13.75
CA GLY A 73 -12.82 -2.24 13.86
C GLY A 73 -13.38 -1.23 12.85
N THR A 74 -12.68 -1.05 11.72
CA THR A 74 -13.00 -0.06 10.68
C THR A 74 -13.53 -0.70 9.39
N ALA A 75 -13.70 -2.01 9.35
CA ALA A 75 -14.30 -2.72 8.22
C ALA A 75 -15.80 -2.42 8.10
N TRP A 76 -16.36 -2.59 6.91
CA TRP A 76 -17.78 -2.37 6.65
C TRP A 76 -18.69 -3.09 7.66
N THR A 77 -18.43 -4.38 7.91
CA THR A 77 -19.19 -5.18 8.88
C THR A 77 -19.16 -4.63 10.33
N ASN A 78 -18.13 -3.86 10.69
CA ASN A 78 -18.02 -3.26 12.02
C ASN A 78 -18.75 -1.91 12.10
N ILE A 79 -18.88 -1.21 10.99
CA ILE A 79 -19.43 0.15 10.94
C ILE A 79 -20.92 0.15 10.63
N GLU A 80 -21.36 -0.57 9.58
CA GLU A 80 -22.78 -0.63 9.21
C GLU A 80 -23.43 -1.89 9.83
N THR A 81 -23.89 -1.74 11.07
CA THR A 81 -24.40 -2.83 11.90
C THR A 81 -25.75 -3.37 11.44
N SER A 82 -26.54 -2.55 10.75
CA SER A 82 -27.72 -2.91 9.97
C SER A 82 -27.89 -1.91 8.82
N GLN A 83 -28.70 -2.25 7.83
CA GLN A 83 -28.82 -1.44 6.61
C GLN A 83 -29.13 0.03 6.93
N GLY A 84 -28.21 0.92 6.56
CA GLY A 84 -28.30 2.37 6.78
C GLY A 84 -28.02 2.84 8.21
N VAL A 85 -27.65 1.94 9.12
CA VAL A 85 -27.29 2.29 10.51
C VAL A 85 -25.79 2.12 10.72
N PHE A 86 -25.12 3.25 10.96
CA PHE A 86 -23.65 3.32 11.00
C PHE A 86 -23.15 3.67 12.41
N ASP A 87 -22.20 2.91 12.91
CA ASP A 87 -21.35 3.26 14.06
C ASP A 87 -19.96 3.67 13.56
N TRP A 88 -19.72 4.97 13.52
CA TRP A 88 -18.48 5.56 13.05
C TRP A 88 -17.39 5.67 14.12
N THR A 89 -17.67 5.27 15.36
CA THR A 89 -16.82 5.55 16.53
C THR A 89 -15.36 5.17 16.30
N ASN A 90 -15.10 3.95 15.88
CA ASN A 90 -13.72 3.48 15.68
C ASN A 90 -13.01 4.24 14.54
N LEU A 91 -13.69 4.45 13.42
CA LEU A 91 -13.08 5.13 12.27
C LEU A 91 -12.91 6.63 12.55
N ASP A 92 -13.89 7.29 13.20
CA ASP A 92 -13.76 8.69 13.62
C ASP A 92 -12.58 8.88 14.58
N ASN A 93 -12.43 8.00 15.57
CA ASN A 93 -11.31 8.01 16.50
C ASN A 93 -9.98 7.81 15.80
N ALA A 94 -9.84 6.77 14.97
CA ALA A 94 -8.60 6.48 14.24
C ALA A 94 -8.17 7.67 13.36
N VAL A 95 -9.10 8.26 12.61
CA VAL A 95 -8.83 9.43 11.75
C VAL A 95 -8.49 10.66 12.57
N THR A 96 -9.19 10.89 13.69
CA THR A 96 -8.94 12.03 14.57
C THR A 96 -7.55 11.94 15.20
N ILE A 97 -7.18 10.77 15.72
CA ILE A 97 -5.86 10.54 16.33
C ILE A 97 -4.76 10.68 15.28
N ALA A 98 -4.93 10.08 14.10
CA ALA A 98 -3.98 10.22 13.01
C ALA A 98 -3.75 11.71 12.66
N ASN A 99 -4.80 12.48 12.47
CA ASN A 99 -4.69 13.92 12.18
C ASN A 99 -4.03 14.72 13.32
N GLN A 100 -4.33 14.40 14.58
CA GLN A 100 -3.68 15.03 15.74
C GLN A 100 -2.17 14.75 15.80
N LYS A 101 -1.76 13.59 15.26
CA LYS A 101 -0.36 13.19 15.13
C LYS A 101 0.30 13.70 13.84
N GLY A 102 -0.40 14.52 13.05
CA GLY A 102 0.11 15.06 11.78
C GLY A 102 0.02 14.10 10.58
N MET A 103 -0.54 12.89 10.76
CA MET A 103 -0.70 11.89 9.72
C MET A 103 -1.90 12.22 8.84
N SER A 104 -1.65 12.62 7.60
CA SER A 104 -2.69 12.89 6.60
C SER A 104 -2.79 11.80 5.51
N ASP A 105 -1.83 10.90 5.46
CA ASP A 105 -1.77 9.80 4.48
C ASP A 105 -2.41 8.55 5.07
N ILE A 106 -3.74 8.52 5.02
CA ILE A 106 -4.57 7.44 5.59
C ILE A 106 -5.14 6.63 4.44
N LEU A 107 -4.78 5.32 4.38
CA LEU A 107 -5.38 4.34 3.49
C LEU A 107 -6.49 3.59 4.23
N MET A 108 -7.74 3.77 3.79
CA MET A 108 -8.92 3.07 4.31
C MET A 108 -9.29 1.88 3.43
N VAL A 109 -9.42 0.70 4.03
CA VAL A 109 -9.91 -0.50 3.35
C VAL A 109 -11.42 -0.63 3.56
N LEU A 110 -12.17 -0.73 2.44
CA LEU A 110 -13.64 -0.70 2.46
C LEU A 110 -14.30 -2.08 2.64
N SER A 111 -13.52 -3.15 2.73
CA SER A 111 -13.97 -4.54 2.71
C SER A 111 -14.72 -5.01 3.97
N GLY A 112 -15.22 -6.24 3.91
CA GLY A 112 -15.88 -6.92 5.02
C GLY A 112 -17.40 -6.77 4.99
N THR A 113 -18.08 -7.45 4.06
CA THR A 113 -19.55 -7.36 3.93
C THR A 113 -20.25 -7.76 5.23
N PRO A 114 -21.17 -6.93 5.75
CA PRO A 114 -21.96 -7.29 6.91
C PRO A 114 -22.83 -8.53 6.66
N ALA A 115 -23.07 -9.34 7.70
CA ALA A 115 -23.87 -10.56 7.57
C ALA A 115 -25.30 -10.31 7.07
N TRP A 116 -25.88 -9.14 7.33
CA TRP A 116 -27.19 -8.72 6.80
C TRP A 116 -27.17 -8.43 5.30
N ALA A 117 -26.00 -8.06 4.73
CA ALA A 117 -25.86 -7.65 3.33
C ALA A 117 -25.46 -8.82 2.39
N THR A 118 -25.23 -10.02 2.90
CA THR A 118 -24.82 -11.18 2.10
C THR A 118 -25.67 -12.41 2.36
N ASN A 119 -25.90 -13.21 1.31
CA ASN A 119 -26.52 -14.53 1.41
C ASN A 119 -25.50 -15.67 1.60
N GLN A 120 -24.20 -15.37 1.58
CA GLN A 120 -23.13 -16.35 1.72
C GLN A 120 -22.81 -16.55 3.17
N ARG A 121 -22.46 -17.79 3.54
CA ARG A 121 -22.06 -18.17 4.89
C ARG A 121 -20.64 -18.67 4.90
N ASN A 122 -19.79 -18.03 5.70
CA ASN A 122 -18.42 -18.43 5.94
C ASN A 122 -18.03 -18.09 7.40
N PRO A 123 -18.19 -19.04 8.33
CA PRO A 123 -17.88 -18.78 9.73
C PRO A 123 -16.40 -18.50 10.01
N LEU A 124 -15.51 -18.81 9.06
CA LEU A 124 -14.07 -18.58 9.13
C LEU A 124 -13.64 -17.28 8.43
N ALA A 125 -14.60 -16.47 7.98
CA ALA A 125 -14.31 -15.20 7.34
C ALA A 125 -13.70 -14.18 8.33
N LEU A 126 -12.87 -13.30 7.80
CA LEU A 126 -12.28 -12.18 8.52
C LEU A 126 -12.71 -10.84 7.87
N PRO A 127 -12.92 -9.79 8.68
CA PRO A 127 -12.64 -9.69 10.11
C PRO A 127 -13.78 -10.21 11.01
N ALA A 128 -14.86 -10.71 10.45
CA ALA A 128 -15.99 -11.28 11.18
C ALA A 128 -16.61 -12.45 10.40
N PRO A 129 -17.38 -13.35 11.05
CA PRO A 129 -18.14 -14.39 10.34
C PRO A 129 -18.97 -13.79 9.20
N ASP A 130 -18.97 -14.48 8.05
CA ASP A 130 -19.64 -14.11 6.80
C ASP A 130 -19.09 -12.87 6.06
N ALA A 131 -18.14 -12.14 6.65
CA ALA A 131 -17.62 -10.89 6.08
C ALA A 131 -16.87 -11.05 4.73
N SER A 132 -16.53 -12.28 4.32
CA SER A 132 -15.96 -12.57 3.00
C SER A 132 -17.01 -12.65 1.89
N GLY A 133 -18.29 -12.57 2.20
CA GLY A 133 -19.39 -12.70 1.24
C GLY A 133 -19.47 -11.54 0.25
N VAL A 134 -19.94 -11.83 -0.95
CA VAL A 134 -20.34 -10.78 -1.91
C VAL A 134 -21.66 -10.17 -1.44
N PRO A 135 -21.85 -8.84 -1.54
CA PRO A 135 -23.13 -8.22 -1.27
C PRO A 135 -24.24 -8.85 -2.14
N ALA A 136 -25.35 -9.25 -1.52
CA ALA A 136 -26.52 -9.80 -2.21
C ALA A 136 -27.18 -8.74 -3.12
N ASN A 137 -27.10 -7.47 -2.69
CA ASN A 137 -27.57 -6.32 -3.47
C ASN A 137 -26.41 -5.32 -3.60
N MET A 138 -25.99 -5.02 -4.82
CA MET A 138 -24.91 -4.06 -5.09
C MET A 138 -25.26 -2.61 -4.66
N ALA A 139 -26.52 -2.28 -4.48
CA ALA A 139 -26.89 -0.97 -3.94
C ALA A 139 -26.41 -0.78 -2.50
N ASP A 140 -26.30 -1.83 -1.70
CA ASP A 140 -25.78 -1.75 -0.33
C ASP A 140 -24.28 -1.42 -0.34
N TRP A 141 -23.50 -2.03 -1.26
CA TRP A 141 -22.11 -1.66 -1.50
C TRP A 141 -21.97 -0.19 -1.93
N ASP A 142 -22.77 0.24 -2.89
CA ASP A 142 -22.75 1.61 -3.38
C ASP A 142 -23.06 2.63 -2.27
N ASN A 143 -24.03 2.32 -1.41
CA ASN A 143 -24.42 3.15 -0.27
C ASN A 143 -23.31 3.23 0.78
N TRP A 144 -22.70 2.09 1.10
CA TRP A 144 -21.54 2.03 2.01
C TRP A 144 -20.37 2.90 1.50
N VAL A 145 -19.93 2.69 0.28
CA VAL A 145 -18.84 3.47 -0.34
C VAL A 145 -19.17 4.96 -0.34
N ARG A 146 -20.40 5.32 -0.67
CA ARG A 146 -20.86 6.71 -0.67
C ARG A 146 -20.86 7.31 0.73
N ALA A 147 -21.33 6.57 1.73
CA ALA A 147 -21.36 7.02 3.12
C ALA A 147 -19.96 7.34 3.63
N VAL A 148 -19.00 6.42 3.44
CA VAL A 148 -17.60 6.62 3.83
C VAL A 148 -16.97 7.79 3.07
N ALA A 149 -17.04 7.80 1.75
CA ALA A 149 -16.41 8.83 0.94
C ALA A 149 -16.96 10.23 1.24
N THR A 150 -18.27 10.35 1.51
CA THR A 150 -18.91 11.63 1.87
C THR A 150 -18.48 12.09 3.27
N ARG A 151 -18.50 11.18 4.27
CA ARG A 151 -18.16 11.52 5.66
C ARG A 151 -16.72 11.96 5.82
N TYR A 152 -15.80 11.29 5.10
CA TYR A 152 -14.37 11.53 5.25
C TYR A 152 -13.74 12.33 4.11
N LYS A 153 -14.55 12.98 3.26
CA LYS A 153 -14.05 13.87 2.20
C LYS A 153 -13.03 14.87 2.76
N GLY A 154 -11.83 14.90 2.16
CA GLY A 154 -10.72 15.75 2.58
C GLY A 154 -9.95 15.27 3.83
N LYS A 155 -10.48 14.29 4.58
CA LYS A 155 -9.82 13.68 5.76
C LYS A 155 -9.12 12.38 5.40
N ILE A 156 -9.79 11.49 4.67
CA ILE A 156 -9.21 10.28 4.07
C ILE A 156 -9.09 10.53 2.57
N LYS A 157 -7.88 10.34 2.05
CA LYS A 157 -7.58 10.59 0.63
C LYS A 157 -7.31 9.32 -0.16
N ILE A 158 -7.22 8.17 0.50
CA ILE A 158 -6.81 6.90 -0.13
C ILE A 158 -7.76 5.80 0.31
N TYR A 159 -8.36 5.13 -0.68
CA TYR A 159 -9.33 4.07 -0.46
C TYR A 159 -8.90 2.80 -1.20
N GLN A 160 -9.03 1.66 -0.53
CA GLN A 160 -8.79 0.34 -1.11
C GLN A 160 -10.10 -0.48 -1.03
N PRO A 161 -10.71 -0.85 -2.14
CA PRO A 161 -12.01 -1.52 -2.12
C PRO A 161 -12.02 -2.84 -1.35
N TRP A 162 -10.94 -3.65 -1.41
CA TRP A 162 -10.94 -4.95 -0.75
C TRP A 162 -9.57 -5.39 -0.27
N ASN A 163 -9.57 -6.24 0.79
CA ASN A 163 -8.42 -6.92 1.32
C ASN A 163 -8.32 -8.35 0.77
N GLU A 164 -7.15 -8.77 0.26
CA GLU A 164 -6.79 -10.14 -0.16
C GLU A 164 -7.88 -10.91 -0.92
N ALA A 165 -8.40 -10.28 -1.97
CA ALA A 165 -9.55 -10.76 -2.74
C ALA A 165 -9.39 -12.16 -3.37
N ASN A 166 -8.18 -12.72 -3.36
CA ASN A 166 -7.90 -14.06 -3.85
C ASN A 166 -7.98 -15.16 -2.78
N LEU A 167 -8.21 -14.80 -1.52
CA LEU A 167 -8.29 -15.75 -0.40
C LEU A 167 -9.73 -15.87 0.11
N SER A 168 -10.24 -17.09 0.22
CA SER A 168 -11.63 -17.35 0.63
C SER A 168 -11.96 -16.86 2.04
N THR A 169 -10.97 -16.70 2.90
CA THR A 169 -11.11 -16.10 4.22
C THR A 169 -11.55 -14.63 4.13
N PHE A 170 -11.16 -13.92 3.07
CA PHE A 170 -11.48 -12.51 2.88
C PHE A 170 -12.47 -12.24 1.75
N TYR A 171 -12.58 -13.15 0.76
CA TYR A 171 -13.49 -12.98 -0.35
C TYR A 171 -13.92 -14.30 -0.98
N THR A 172 -15.22 -14.53 -1.12
CA THR A 172 -15.80 -15.75 -1.69
C THR A 172 -16.40 -15.54 -3.08
N GLY A 173 -16.36 -14.32 -3.60
CA GLY A 173 -16.87 -13.99 -4.92
C GLY A 173 -15.89 -14.31 -6.07
N THR A 174 -16.34 -13.99 -7.28
CA THR A 174 -15.57 -14.17 -8.50
C THR A 174 -14.68 -12.96 -8.82
N PRO A 175 -13.63 -13.11 -9.64
CA PRO A 175 -12.84 -11.97 -10.13
C PRO A 175 -13.66 -10.90 -10.84
N ALA A 176 -14.74 -11.29 -11.58
CA ALA A 176 -15.63 -10.37 -12.27
C ALA A 176 -16.45 -9.51 -11.28
N GLN A 177 -16.98 -10.14 -10.21
CA GLN A 177 -17.69 -9.41 -9.15
C GLN A 177 -16.77 -8.45 -8.40
N MET A 178 -15.53 -8.85 -8.09
CA MET A 178 -14.55 -7.95 -7.47
C MET A 178 -14.21 -6.76 -8.38
N ALA A 179 -14.07 -6.99 -9.67
CA ALA A 179 -13.83 -5.90 -10.62
C ALA A 179 -15.05 -4.96 -10.78
N ASP A 180 -16.26 -5.49 -10.66
CA ASP A 180 -17.49 -4.67 -10.64
C ASP A 180 -17.55 -3.81 -9.37
N MET A 181 -17.35 -4.39 -8.19
CA MET A 181 -17.28 -3.66 -6.93
C MET A 181 -16.18 -2.59 -6.95
N THR A 182 -15.02 -2.90 -7.54
CA THR A 182 -13.92 -1.94 -7.70
C THR A 182 -14.33 -0.75 -8.60
N LYS A 183 -14.98 -1.03 -9.73
CA LYS A 183 -15.45 0.01 -10.65
C LYS A 183 -16.48 0.93 -10.00
N ARG A 184 -17.45 0.35 -9.29
CA ARG A 184 -18.47 1.11 -8.56
C ARG A 184 -17.83 2.00 -7.48
N ALA A 185 -16.92 1.45 -6.67
CA ALA A 185 -16.20 2.21 -5.67
C ALA A 185 -15.41 3.36 -6.31
N TYR A 186 -14.68 3.08 -7.39
CA TYR A 186 -13.93 4.10 -8.13
C TYR A 186 -14.82 5.26 -8.58
N ASP A 187 -15.93 4.96 -9.26
CA ASP A 187 -16.82 5.98 -9.78
C ASP A 187 -17.45 6.81 -8.67
N ILE A 188 -17.91 6.17 -7.59
CA ILE A 188 -18.51 6.86 -6.44
C ILE A 188 -17.48 7.76 -5.76
N ILE A 189 -16.30 7.24 -5.43
CA ILE A 189 -15.26 8.01 -4.76
C ILE A 189 -14.85 9.20 -5.63
N LYS A 190 -14.58 8.98 -6.91
CA LYS A 190 -14.20 10.06 -7.85
C LYS A 190 -15.30 11.09 -8.06
N SER A 191 -16.56 10.72 -7.95
CA SER A 191 -17.67 11.67 -8.04
C SER A 191 -17.77 12.59 -6.82
N ILE A 192 -17.36 12.10 -5.63
CA ILE A 192 -17.43 12.83 -4.37
C ILE A 192 -16.14 13.63 -4.12
N ASP A 193 -14.99 12.98 -4.31
CA ASP A 193 -13.66 13.56 -4.16
C ASP A 193 -12.77 13.14 -5.35
N PRO A 194 -12.73 13.94 -6.42
CA PRO A 194 -11.91 13.65 -7.61
C PRO A 194 -10.41 13.54 -7.30
N GLY A 195 -9.94 14.15 -6.22
CA GLY A 195 -8.54 14.10 -5.77
C GLY A 195 -8.18 12.84 -4.98
N ALA A 196 -9.16 12.07 -4.53
CA ALA A 196 -8.91 10.84 -3.78
C ALA A 196 -8.26 9.76 -4.66
N THR A 197 -7.38 8.97 -4.08
CA THR A 197 -6.69 7.84 -4.73
C THR A 197 -7.44 6.55 -4.46
N VAL A 198 -7.73 5.78 -5.51
CA VAL A 198 -8.31 4.45 -5.41
C VAL A 198 -7.24 3.39 -5.68
N VAL A 199 -6.87 2.67 -4.65
CA VAL A 199 -5.90 1.57 -4.69
C VAL A 199 -6.62 0.30 -5.14
N ALA A 200 -6.01 -0.50 -6.01
CA ALA A 200 -6.58 -1.80 -6.39
C ALA A 200 -6.84 -2.67 -5.16
N PRO A 201 -7.91 -3.50 -5.14
CA PRO A 201 -8.04 -4.58 -4.18
C PRO A 201 -6.74 -5.37 -4.06
N SER A 202 -6.26 -5.58 -2.84
CA SER A 202 -5.03 -6.33 -2.64
C SER A 202 -5.20 -7.82 -2.93
N THR A 203 -4.10 -8.48 -3.26
CA THR A 203 -4.02 -9.94 -3.41
C THR A 203 -2.81 -10.45 -2.66
N GLY A 204 -2.99 -11.50 -1.85
CA GLY A 204 -1.89 -12.20 -1.19
C GLY A 204 -1.13 -13.06 -2.20
N THR A 205 0.18 -12.85 -2.31
CA THR A 205 1.03 -13.59 -3.27
C THR A 205 1.57 -14.91 -2.72
N ARG A 206 1.61 -15.08 -1.39
CA ARG A 206 2.17 -16.25 -0.69
C ARG A 206 1.56 -17.56 -1.13
N LEU A 207 0.24 -17.63 -1.20
CA LEU A 207 -0.48 -18.82 -1.61
C LEU A 207 -0.60 -18.85 -3.15
N GLY A 208 0.41 -19.42 -3.80
CA GLY A 208 0.57 -19.35 -5.26
C GLY A 208 -0.59 -19.94 -6.05
N GLY A 209 -1.32 -20.95 -5.54
CA GLY A 209 -2.51 -21.51 -6.18
C GLY A 209 -3.65 -20.49 -6.30
N PRO A 210 -4.19 -19.98 -5.20
CA PRO A 210 -5.21 -18.93 -5.20
C PRO A 210 -4.79 -17.69 -5.99
N PHE A 211 -3.55 -17.23 -5.84
CA PHE A 211 -3.04 -16.07 -6.56
C PHE A 211 -3.07 -16.26 -8.08
N LYS A 212 -2.51 -17.36 -8.58
CA LYS A 212 -2.48 -17.68 -10.03
C LYS A 212 -3.87 -17.89 -10.62
N LYS A 213 -4.82 -18.41 -9.83
CA LYS A 213 -6.19 -18.63 -10.28
C LYS A 213 -6.97 -17.32 -10.36
N PHE A 214 -6.84 -16.45 -9.37
CA PHE A 214 -7.64 -15.24 -9.23
C PHE A 214 -7.07 -14.06 -10.01
N TYR A 215 -5.80 -13.71 -9.80
CA TYR A 215 -5.26 -12.42 -10.19
C TYR A 215 -5.24 -12.16 -11.71
N PRO A 216 -4.85 -13.12 -12.58
CA PRO A 216 -4.93 -12.90 -14.03
C PRO A 216 -6.35 -12.70 -14.54
N ALA A 217 -7.33 -13.40 -13.94
CA ALA A 217 -8.74 -13.22 -14.26
C ALA A 217 -9.24 -11.84 -13.83
N PHE A 218 -8.89 -11.41 -12.62
CA PHE A 218 -9.20 -10.09 -12.09
C PHE A 218 -8.63 -8.97 -12.96
N LEU A 219 -7.38 -9.08 -13.40
CA LEU A 219 -6.76 -8.11 -14.32
C LEU A 219 -7.49 -8.03 -15.66
N ARG A 220 -7.98 -9.15 -16.23
CA ARG A 220 -8.80 -9.14 -17.45
C ARG A 220 -10.10 -8.38 -17.24
N GLU A 221 -10.76 -8.59 -16.10
CA GLU A 221 -12.01 -7.93 -15.75
C GLU A 221 -11.83 -6.43 -15.49
N LEU A 222 -10.75 -6.02 -14.83
CA LEU A 222 -10.38 -4.61 -14.66
C LEU A 222 -10.12 -3.94 -16.02
N LYS A 223 -9.40 -4.65 -16.91
CA LYS A 223 -9.13 -4.18 -18.27
C LYS A 223 -10.41 -3.91 -19.05
N ALA A 224 -11.38 -4.82 -18.98
CA ALA A 224 -12.70 -4.66 -19.62
C ALA A 224 -13.48 -3.44 -19.08
N ARG A 225 -13.14 -2.97 -17.86
CA ARG A 225 -13.73 -1.80 -17.20
C ARG A 225 -12.82 -0.56 -17.23
N ASN A 226 -11.86 -0.50 -18.16
CA ASN A 226 -10.91 0.61 -18.34
C ASN A 226 -10.03 0.91 -17.11
N TRP A 227 -9.63 -0.15 -16.36
CA TRP A 227 -8.68 -0.06 -15.27
C TRP A 227 -9.07 0.96 -14.18
N PRO A 228 -10.20 0.78 -13.47
CA PRO A 228 -10.72 1.76 -12.51
C PRO A 228 -9.94 1.73 -11.19
N VAL A 229 -8.66 2.04 -11.26
CA VAL A 229 -7.74 2.14 -10.13
C VAL A 229 -6.65 3.17 -10.43
N ASP A 230 -6.08 3.79 -9.40
CA ASP A 230 -4.98 4.74 -9.50
C ASP A 230 -3.63 4.12 -9.08
N VAL A 231 -3.65 3.02 -8.34
CA VAL A 231 -2.49 2.35 -7.74
C VAL A 231 -2.69 0.83 -7.80
N TRP A 232 -1.64 0.09 -8.12
CA TRP A 232 -1.61 -1.37 -7.99
C TRP A 232 -1.19 -1.78 -6.59
N ALA A 233 -1.85 -2.78 -6.01
CA ALA A 233 -1.54 -3.29 -4.68
C ALA A 233 -1.42 -4.81 -4.65
N ALA A 234 -0.50 -5.29 -3.81
CA ALA A 234 -0.37 -6.69 -3.42
C ALA A 234 0.14 -6.79 -1.99
N HIS A 235 0.03 -7.99 -1.40
CA HIS A 235 0.68 -8.35 -0.15
C HIS A 235 1.77 -9.36 -0.47
N THR A 236 3.03 -8.97 -0.25
CA THR A 236 4.18 -9.76 -0.70
C THR A 236 4.82 -10.60 0.42
N TYR A 237 4.02 -11.08 1.39
CA TYR A 237 4.49 -12.02 2.39
C TYR A 237 5.17 -13.22 1.75
N PRO A 238 6.38 -13.62 2.15
CA PRO A 238 6.93 -14.92 1.78
C PRO A 238 6.27 -16.04 2.60
N ALA A 239 6.59 -17.30 2.28
CA ALA A 239 6.28 -18.42 3.16
C ALA A 239 6.91 -18.21 4.54
N SER A 240 6.40 -18.88 5.58
CA SER A 240 6.86 -18.64 6.96
C SER A 240 8.37 -18.83 7.17
N LEU A 241 8.96 -19.79 6.47
CA LEU A 241 10.42 -20.04 6.47
C LEU A 241 11.17 -19.19 5.41
N GLY A 242 10.44 -18.37 4.65
CA GLY A 242 11.00 -17.53 3.60
C GLY A 242 11.73 -16.30 4.15
N ASN A 243 12.44 -15.64 3.27
CA ASN A 243 13.31 -14.50 3.56
C ASN A 243 13.08 -13.34 2.58
N THR A 244 13.91 -12.32 2.63
CA THR A 244 13.79 -11.13 1.77
C THR A 244 13.94 -11.44 0.27
N ASN A 245 14.72 -12.45 -0.12
CA ASN A 245 14.83 -12.85 -1.53
C ASN A 245 13.54 -13.52 -2.02
N ASP A 246 12.93 -14.37 -1.16
CA ASP A 246 11.64 -15.01 -1.49
C ASP A 246 10.55 -13.95 -1.68
N ARG A 247 10.53 -12.90 -0.83
CA ARG A 247 9.65 -11.74 -1.02
C ARG A 247 9.90 -11.04 -2.36
N GLN A 248 11.17 -10.78 -2.71
CA GLN A 248 11.51 -10.16 -4.00
C GLN A 248 10.99 -11.00 -5.18
N GLU A 249 11.11 -12.33 -5.13
CA GLU A 249 10.57 -13.22 -6.15
C GLU A 249 9.04 -13.12 -6.28
N LEU A 250 8.32 -13.03 -5.16
CA LEU A 250 6.87 -12.85 -5.17
C LEU A 250 6.48 -11.49 -5.75
N ALA A 251 7.17 -10.43 -5.36
CA ALA A 251 6.95 -9.10 -5.92
C ALA A 251 7.23 -9.06 -7.43
N ASN A 252 8.30 -9.70 -7.90
CA ASN A 252 8.59 -9.82 -9.33
C ASN A 252 7.49 -10.59 -10.07
N LYS A 253 7.00 -11.71 -9.52
CA LYS A 253 5.88 -12.48 -10.11
C LYS A 253 4.62 -11.63 -10.23
N TRP A 254 4.30 -10.84 -9.22
CA TRP A 254 3.19 -9.89 -9.26
C TRP A 254 3.37 -8.84 -10.37
N ILE A 255 4.53 -8.19 -10.42
CA ILE A 255 4.88 -7.17 -11.42
C ILE A 255 4.83 -7.77 -12.84
N ASP A 256 5.31 -8.99 -13.02
CA ASP A 256 5.29 -9.67 -14.33
C ASP A 256 3.86 -9.99 -14.78
N MET A 257 2.94 -10.33 -13.87
CA MET A 257 1.51 -10.49 -14.23
C MET A 257 0.89 -9.17 -14.70
N LEU A 258 1.22 -8.03 -14.07
CA LEU A 258 0.79 -6.71 -14.54
C LEU A 258 1.32 -6.41 -15.97
N LYS A 259 2.58 -6.72 -16.24
CA LYS A 259 3.18 -6.57 -17.59
C LYS A 259 2.48 -7.44 -18.62
N VAL A 260 2.24 -8.72 -18.30
CA VAL A 260 1.53 -9.67 -19.19
C VAL A 260 0.11 -9.19 -19.50
N ALA A 261 -0.59 -8.66 -18.50
CA ALA A 261 -1.92 -8.08 -18.69
C ALA A 261 -1.92 -6.77 -19.48
N LYS A 262 -0.74 -6.18 -19.73
CA LYS A 262 -0.57 -4.83 -20.28
C LYS A 262 -1.31 -3.78 -19.43
N ALA A 263 -1.18 -3.92 -18.11
CA ALA A 263 -1.74 -2.99 -17.14
C ALA A 263 -1.11 -1.58 -17.28
N PRO A 264 -1.85 -0.50 -17.03
CA PRO A 264 -1.29 0.85 -17.07
C PRO A 264 -0.16 1.03 -16.06
N ASN A 265 0.77 1.92 -16.41
CA ASN A 265 1.93 2.26 -15.57
C ASN A 265 1.50 3.16 -14.40
N LEU A 266 0.97 2.54 -13.36
CA LEU A 266 0.56 3.18 -12.11
C LEU A 266 1.58 2.86 -11.00
N PRO A 267 1.59 3.63 -9.89
CA PRO A 267 2.38 3.31 -8.71
C PRO A 267 2.12 1.88 -8.21
N LEU A 268 3.13 1.26 -7.64
CA LEU A 268 3.06 -0.07 -7.03
C LEU A 268 3.19 0.08 -5.51
N TRP A 269 2.26 -0.50 -4.75
CA TRP A 269 2.27 -0.50 -3.29
C TRP A 269 2.18 -1.93 -2.75
N ASP A 270 3.02 -2.25 -1.78
CA ASP A 270 2.92 -3.45 -0.96
C ASP A 270 2.12 -3.08 0.29
N THR A 271 0.80 -3.29 0.23
CA THR A 271 -0.12 -2.74 1.22
C THR A 271 -0.20 -3.56 2.50
N GLU A 272 0.53 -4.67 2.58
CA GLU A 272 0.69 -5.46 3.80
C GLU A 272 1.86 -6.42 3.65
N ASN A 273 2.81 -6.40 4.59
CA ASN A 273 3.95 -7.30 4.58
C ASN A 273 4.51 -7.55 5.99
N ASN A 274 5.04 -8.74 6.18
CA ASN A 274 5.89 -9.19 7.28
C ASN A 274 6.54 -10.52 6.87
N TYR A 275 7.26 -11.16 7.79
CA TYR A 275 7.93 -12.45 7.64
C TYR A 275 7.51 -13.38 8.77
N GLY A 276 7.69 -14.69 8.60
CA GLY A 276 7.45 -15.65 9.67
C GLY A 276 5.97 -16.01 9.91
N LEU A 277 5.05 -15.51 9.09
CA LEU A 277 3.62 -15.75 9.23
C LEU A 277 3.29 -17.24 9.07
N GLY A 278 2.69 -17.84 10.10
CA GLY A 278 2.27 -19.24 10.10
C GLY A 278 1.09 -19.56 9.20
N GLY A 279 0.83 -20.86 8.99
CA GLY A 279 -0.32 -21.40 8.23
C GLY A 279 -0.41 -20.94 6.76
N PRO A 280 -1.36 -21.48 6.02
CA PRO A 280 -2.11 -22.68 6.39
C PRO A 280 -1.21 -23.92 6.32
N GLY A 281 -1.48 -24.89 7.19
CA GLY A 281 -0.79 -26.17 7.22
C GLY A 281 0.51 -26.19 8.05
N PRO A 282 0.91 -27.37 8.50
CA PRO A 282 2.06 -27.55 9.38
C PRO A 282 3.41 -27.28 8.69
N GLU A 283 3.45 -27.26 7.36
CA GLU A 283 4.62 -26.91 6.56
C GLU A 283 4.96 -25.42 6.63
N ASN A 284 4.08 -24.61 7.16
CA ASN A 284 4.27 -23.17 7.41
C ASN A 284 4.20 -22.88 8.92
N PRO A 285 5.20 -23.32 9.72
CA PRO A 285 5.25 -23.03 11.15
C PRO A 285 5.46 -21.52 11.39
N GLU A 286 4.89 -21.01 12.46
CA GLU A 286 5.16 -19.65 12.92
C GLU A 286 6.65 -19.46 13.23
N GLN A 287 7.19 -18.29 12.90
CA GLN A 287 8.57 -17.93 13.19
C GLN A 287 8.62 -16.64 13.98
N ASP A 288 9.31 -16.65 15.09
CA ASP A 288 9.74 -15.43 15.76
C ASP A 288 11.02 -14.92 15.09
N ILE A 289 11.00 -13.67 14.62
CA ILE A 289 12.12 -13.06 13.92
C ILE A 289 12.51 -11.79 14.67
N ASP A 290 13.64 -11.86 15.37
CA ASP A 290 14.10 -10.82 16.27
C ASP A 290 15.56 -10.39 16.01
N GLY A 291 16.04 -9.46 16.82
CA GLY A 291 17.42 -8.97 16.85
C GLY A 291 17.90 -8.42 15.50
N ALA A 292 19.16 -8.67 15.19
CA ALA A 292 19.77 -8.19 13.96
C ALA A 292 19.08 -8.73 12.68
N LYS A 293 18.40 -9.89 12.75
CA LYS A 293 17.67 -10.45 11.64
C LYS A 293 16.44 -9.60 11.34
N ALA A 294 15.66 -9.26 12.35
CA ALA A 294 14.49 -8.38 12.23
C ALA A 294 14.89 -7.00 11.67
N ALA A 295 15.90 -6.37 12.26
CA ALA A 295 16.43 -5.08 11.82
C ALA A 295 16.85 -5.11 10.33
N ASN A 296 17.66 -6.11 9.97
CA ASN A 296 18.15 -6.24 8.60
C ASN A 296 17.03 -6.48 7.60
N TRP A 297 16.09 -7.36 7.91
CA TRP A 297 15.00 -7.71 6.99
C TRP A 297 14.00 -6.57 6.81
N THR A 298 13.70 -5.83 7.88
CA THR A 298 12.90 -4.61 7.78
C THR A 298 13.54 -3.61 6.83
N ALA A 299 14.80 -3.24 7.05
CA ALA A 299 15.47 -2.25 6.22
C ALA A 299 15.67 -2.74 4.75
N MET A 300 16.00 -4.04 4.55
CA MET A 300 16.10 -4.62 3.22
C MET A 300 14.76 -4.61 2.48
N THR A 301 13.64 -4.80 3.17
CA THR A 301 12.30 -4.76 2.57
C THR A 301 12.04 -3.44 1.86
N TYR A 302 12.32 -2.30 2.50
CA TYR A 302 12.16 -0.98 1.89
C TYR A 302 13.17 -0.70 0.77
N LEU A 303 14.44 -1.09 0.95
CA LEU A 303 15.47 -0.92 -0.08
C LEU A 303 15.17 -1.77 -1.33
N ASP A 304 14.67 -2.97 -1.15
CA ASP A 304 14.26 -3.84 -2.25
C ASP A 304 12.96 -3.36 -2.90
N ALA A 305 12.04 -2.78 -2.14
CA ALA A 305 10.84 -2.16 -2.68
C ALA A 305 11.20 -1.05 -3.69
N ILE A 306 12.05 -0.10 -3.32
CA ILE A 306 12.45 0.97 -4.24
C ILE A 306 13.24 0.46 -5.46
N ARG A 307 14.00 -0.62 -5.31
CA ARG A 307 14.67 -1.31 -6.44
C ARG A 307 13.68 -1.88 -7.43
N LEU A 308 12.58 -2.44 -6.94
CA LEU A 308 11.51 -3.04 -7.72
C LEU A 308 10.50 -2.02 -8.26
N GLY A 309 10.62 -0.75 -7.88
CA GLY A 309 9.67 0.30 -8.27
C GLY A 309 8.41 0.34 -7.40
N ILE A 310 8.41 -0.34 -6.27
CA ILE A 310 7.36 -0.28 -5.25
C ILE A 310 7.61 0.98 -4.41
N SER A 311 6.64 1.89 -4.40
CA SER A 311 6.80 3.22 -3.80
C SER A 311 6.24 3.34 -2.39
N ARG A 312 5.52 2.32 -1.90
CA ARG A 312 5.03 2.21 -0.50
C ARG A 312 5.04 0.78 -0.03
N VAL A 313 5.39 0.58 1.24
CA VAL A 313 5.31 -0.71 1.94
C VAL A 313 4.68 -0.48 3.30
N TYR A 314 3.62 -1.23 3.62
CA TYR A 314 2.97 -1.18 4.92
C TYR A 314 3.37 -2.42 5.72
N MET A 315 4.13 -2.23 6.80
CA MET A 315 4.50 -3.35 7.68
C MET A 315 3.33 -3.72 8.60
N TYR A 316 3.08 -4.99 8.72
CA TYR A 316 2.06 -5.58 9.59
C TYR A 316 2.75 -6.23 10.80
N GLN A 317 2.58 -5.74 12.04
CA GLN A 317 1.92 -4.50 12.45
C GLN A 317 2.59 -3.91 13.70
N TRP A 318 2.38 -2.63 13.96
CA TRP A 318 2.74 -1.98 15.21
C TRP A 318 1.74 -2.34 16.31
N GLY A 319 2.24 -2.72 17.47
CA GLY A 319 1.43 -3.00 18.66
C GLY A 319 2.26 -3.65 19.74
N PRO A 320 1.70 -3.85 20.94
CA PRO A 320 2.42 -4.51 22.03
C PRO A 320 2.84 -5.94 21.68
N PHE A 321 2.06 -6.63 20.86
CA PHE A 321 2.36 -7.94 20.32
C PHE A 321 1.60 -8.19 19.02
N ASN A 322 2.28 -8.75 18.01
CA ASN A 322 1.67 -9.19 16.77
C ASN A 322 1.27 -10.66 16.88
N ASP A 323 -0.03 -10.93 16.94
CA ASP A 323 -0.58 -12.27 17.07
C ASP A 323 -0.24 -13.20 15.90
N LEU A 324 0.21 -12.64 14.76
CA LEU A 324 0.64 -13.41 13.59
C LEU A 324 2.13 -13.76 13.63
N TRP A 325 2.83 -13.51 14.75
CA TRP A 325 4.26 -13.71 14.89
C TRP A 325 5.10 -12.89 13.89
N GLY A 326 6.28 -13.37 13.57
CA GLY A 326 7.18 -12.69 12.66
C GLY A 326 7.99 -11.58 13.28
N ILE A 327 8.27 -10.53 12.51
CA ILE A 327 8.95 -9.35 13.03
C ILE A 327 7.95 -8.53 13.83
N GLN A 328 8.27 -8.28 15.10
CA GLN A 328 7.49 -7.41 15.96
C GLN A 328 7.86 -5.94 15.72
N TYR A 329 6.86 -5.05 15.79
CA TYR A 329 7.02 -3.60 15.71
C TYR A 329 6.39 -2.97 16.96
N ASN A 330 7.24 -2.55 17.88
CA ASN A 330 6.87 -1.87 19.12
C ASN A 330 8.03 -0.98 19.58
N GLU A 331 7.91 -0.33 20.73
CA GLU A 331 8.85 0.65 21.28
C GLU A 331 10.32 0.16 21.35
N THR A 332 10.54 -1.13 21.55
CA THR A 332 11.87 -1.70 21.77
C THR A 332 12.33 -2.65 20.65
N ALA A 333 11.44 -2.90 19.69
CA ALA A 333 11.70 -3.91 18.66
C ALA A 333 12.78 -3.45 17.67
N PRO A 334 13.80 -4.31 17.40
CA PRO A 334 14.87 -3.98 16.46
C PRO A 334 14.38 -3.68 15.04
N GLY A 335 13.25 -4.28 14.62
CA GLY A 335 12.61 -3.97 13.34
C GLY A 335 12.11 -2.53 13.26
N ALA A 336 11.49 -2.03 14.35
CA ALA A 336 10.99 -0.67 14.43
C ALA A 336 12.15 0.35 14.44
N GLN A 337 13.19 0.11 15.25
CA GLN A 337 14.39 0.96 15.29
C GLN A 337 15.10 1.02 13.92
N ALA A 338 15.16 -0.10 13.22
CA ALA A 338 15.77 -0.15 11.89
C ALA A 338 14.93 0.60 10.84
N MET A 339 13.59 0.58 10.95
CA MET A 339 12.71 1.37 10.11
C MET A 339 12.96 2.86 10.31
N ASP A 340 13.00 3.32 11.55
CA ASP A 340 13.28 4.70 11.93
C ASP A 340 14.64 5.17 11.42
N THR A 341 15.70 4.43 11.74
CA THR A 341 17.07 4.72 11.29
C THR A 341 17.18 4.77 9.75
N LEU A 342 16.50 3.86 9.04
CA LEU A 342 16.52 3.88 7.58
C LEU A 342 15.82 5.12 7.02
N GLN A 343 14.73 5.58 7.63
CA GLN A 343 14.07 6.83 7.26
C GLN A 343 15.02 8.01 7.36
N GLU A 344 15.74 8.16 8.47
CA GLU A 344 16.78 9.19 8.63
C GLU A 344 17.82 9.16 7.51
N TRP A 345 18.15 7.96 6.99
CA TRP A 345 19.16 7.82 5.94
C TRP A 345 18.69 8.22 4.57
N ILE A 346 17.39 7.99 4.23
CA ILE A 346 16.95 8.06 2.83
C ILE A 346 15.79 9.00 2.57
N VAL A 347 14.93 9.34 3.55
CA VAL A 347 13.82 10.27 3.33
C VAL A 347 14.35 11.66 3.00
N GLY A 348 13.71 12.35 2.06
CA GLY A 348 14.16 13.64 1.54
C GLY A 348 15.38 13.58 0.60
N THR A 349 15.99 12.40 0.42
CA THR A 349 17.11 12.24 -0.53
C THR A 349 16.60 11.85 -1.92
N THR A 350 17.40 12.13 -2.96
CA THR A 350 17.07 11.64 -4.30
C THR A 350 17.67 10.26 -4.55
N TYR A 351 16.84 9.26 -4.80
CA TYR A 351 17.27 7.91 -5.17
C TYR A 351 17.98 7.89 -6.52
N ARG A 352 19.22 7.41 -6.58
CA ARG A 352 20.05 7.33 -7.78
C ARG A 352 20.17 5.92 -8.35
N GLY A 353 19.45 4.98 -7.80
CA GLY A 353 19.46 3.58 -8.21
C GLY A 353 20.42 2.72 -7.40
N CYS A 354 20.19 1.41 -7.47
CA CYS A 354 21.03 0.39 -6.87
C CYS A 354 21.78 -0.40 -7.95
N LYS A 355 22.94 -0.93 -7.59
CA LYS A 355 23.69 -1.91 -8.36
C LYS A 355 23.83 -3.18 -7.53
N GLU A 356 23.55 -4.31 -8.16
CA GLU A 356 23.76 -5.63 -7.57
C GLU A 356 24.86 -6.36 -8.34
N SER A 357 25.75 -7.03 -7.62
CA SER A 357 26.74 -7.93 -8.17
C SER A 357 27.14 -8.97 -7.13
N LYS A 358 27.02 -10.25 -7.46
CA LYS A 358 27.39 -11.37 -6.57
C LYS A 358 26.68 -11.29 -5.22
N ARG A 359 25.38 -10.97 -5.24
CA ARG A 359 24.54 -10.78 -4.03
C ARG A 359 24.97 -9.64 -3.11
N LYS A 360 25.77 -8.71 -3.61
CA LYS A 360 26.09 -7.44 -2.96
C LYS A 360 25.30 -6.33 -3.62
N VAL A 361 24.56 -5.58 -2.82
CA VAL A 361 23.76 -4.45 -3.27
C VAL A 361 24.38 -3.15 -2.78
N THR A 362 24.41 -2.17 -3.66
CA THR A 362 24.85 -0.79 -3.35
C THR A 362 23.84 0.17 -3.92
N CYS A 363 23.10 0.85 -3.06
CA CYS A 363 22.13 1.86 -3.39
C CYS A 363 22.71 3.26 -3.17
N ASN A 364 22.44 4.20 -4.08
CA ASN A 364 22.98 5.56 -4.01
C ASN A 364 21.83 6.55 -3.77
N PHE A 365 22.08 7.48 -2.87
CA PHE A 365 21.14 8.54 -2.50
C PHE A 365 21.85 9.90 -2.51
N SER A 366 21.33 10.86 -3.29
CA SER A 366 21.87 12.22 -3.30
C SER A 366 21.27 13.04 -2.16
N THR A 367 22.14 13.62 -1.37
CA THR A 367 21.85 14.62 -0.34
C THR A 367 22.38 15.99 -0.77
N LYS A 368 22.15 17.02 0.01
CA LYS A 368 22.79 18.33 -0.17
C LYS A 368 24.33 18.29 -0.11
N ASP A 369 24.87 17.36 0.69
CA ASP A 369 26.31 17.21 0.92
C ASP A 369 26.99 16.23 -0.04
N GLY A 370 26.21 15.64 -0.95
CA GLY A 370 26.70 14.75 -2.00
C GLY A 370 25.97 13.41 -2.02
N ILE A 371 26.65 12.34 -2.42
CA ILE A 371 26.05 11.01 -2.56
C ILE A 371 26.45 10.15 -1.35
N ASN A 372 25.44 9.66 -0.63
CA ASN A 372 25.55 8.59 0.33
C ASN A 372 25.29 7.23 -0.33
N GLN A 373 25.82 6.17 0.26
CA GLN A 373 25.57 4.80 -0.18
C GLN A 373 25.02 3.95 0.94
N VAL A 374 23.95 3.19 0.67
CA VAL A 374 23.55 2.09 1.53
C VAL A 374 24.01 0.80 0.88
N VAL A 375 24.79 0.01 1.61
CA VAL A 375 25.35 -1.28 1.14
C VAL A 375 24.82 -2.43 2.00
N TYR A 376 24.46 -3.54 1.37
CA TYR A 376 24.03 -4.76 2.06
C TYR A 376 24.27 -6.01 1.20
N SER A 377 24.14 -7.17 1.82
CA SER A 377 24.24 -8.45 1.13
C SER A 377 22.96 -9.25 1.31
N GLU A 378 22.44 -9.77 0.21
CA GLU A 378 21.27 -10.66 0.19
C GLU A 378 21.59 -12.06 0.76
N THR A 379 22.85 -12.41 0.90
CA THR A 379 23.28 -13.72 1.42
C THR A 379 24.56 -13.61 2.24
N GLY A 380 24.47 -13.82 3.55
CA GLY A 380 25.63 -13.83 4.45
C GLY A 380 26.46 -12.54 4.43
N ARG A 381 27.48 -12.47 5.26
CA ARG A 381 28.35 -11.28 5.34
C ARG A 381 29.28 -11.18 4.13
N LYS A 382 29.29 -10.01 3.49
CA LYS A 382 30.18 -9.68 2.36
C LYS A 382 31.03 -8.45 2.67
N THR A 383 32.18 -8.37 2.00
CA THR A 383 33.07 -7.20 2.09
C THR A 383 32.79 -6.26 0.94
N PHE A 384 32.59 -5.00 1.25
CA PHE A 384 32.44 -3.88 0.32
C PHE A 384 33.70 -3.01 0.38
N THR A 385 34.02 -2.33 -0.72
CA THR A 385 35.09 -1.34 -0.74
C THR A 385 34.48 0.04 -0.80
N ALA A 386 34.58 0.79 0.29
CA ALA A 386 34.14 2.17 0.37
C ALA A 386 35.06 3.07 -0.48
N LYS A 387 34.46 4.01 -1.20
CA LYS A 387 35.24 5.04 -1.92
C LYS A 387 35.89 5.99 -0.92
N LYS A 388 37.03 6.59 -1.27
CA LYS A 388 37.83 7.49 -0.41
C LYS A 388 37.05 8.70 0.14
N GLN A 389 35.97 9.10 -0.56
CA GLN A 389 35.11 10.20 -0.13
C GLN A 389 34.26 9.90 1.10
N TYR A 390 33.96 8.63 1.36
CA TYR A 390 33.20 8.23 2.57
C TYR A 390 34.13 8.14 3.76
N LYS A 391 33.70 8.73 4.88
CA LYS A 391 34.47 8.81 6.12
C LYS A 391 33.87 7.97 7.23
N GLN A 392 32.54 7.78 7.20
CA GLN A 392 31.79 7.09 8.25
C GLN A 392 30.97 5.95 7.66
N MET A 393 30.81 4.91 8.46
CA MET A 393 29.87 3.82 8.27
C MET A 393 28.91 3.78 9.46
N CYS A 394 27.59 3.77 9.19
CA CYS A 394 26.55 3.74 10.22
C CYS A 394 25.72 2.47 10.11
N GLN A 395 25.35 1.89 11.25
CA GLN A 395 24.54 0.69 11.39
C GLN A 395 23.07 1.05 11.66
N LEU A 396 22.16 0.07 11.55
CA LEU A 396 20.72 0.25 11.78
C LEU A 396 20.37 0.52 13.26
N ASP A 397 21.30 0.36 14.18
CA ASP A 397 21.18 0.78 15.58
C ASP A 397 21.54 2.26 15.80
N GLY A 398 21.73 3.03 14.72
CA GLY A 398 22.12 4.44 14.76
C GLY A 398 23.63 4.66 15.01
N THR A 399 24.40 3.63 15.38
CA THR A 399 25.84 3.81 15.68
C THR A 399 26.67 4.05 14.42
N CYS A 400 27.52 5.07 14.45
CA CYS A 400 28.43 5.40 13.37
C CYS A 400 29.89 5.26 13.82
N LYS A 401 30.74 4.75 12.93
CA LYS A 401 32.18 4.57 13.14
C LYS A 401 32.94 5.05 11.92
N PRO A 402 34.23 5.49 12.10
CA PRO A 402 35.09 5.76 10.96
C PRO A 402 35.25 4.54 10.05
N ILE A 403 35.31 4.74 8.75
CA ILE A 403 35.66 3.67 7.81
C ILE A 403 37.11 3.27 8.03
N PRO A 404 37.43 1.97 8.13
CA PRO A 404 38.83 1.50 8.30
C PRO A 404 39.77 2.07 7.21
N ALA A 405 41.04 2.30 7.55
CA ALA A 405 42.02 2.91 6.64
C ALA A 405 42.18 2.15 5.30
N ASN A 406 41.98 0.81 5.33
CA ASN A 406 41.99 0.00 4.09
C ASN A 406 40.72 0.11 3.25
N GLY A 407 39.74 0.92 3.67
CA GLY A 407 38.45 1.12 2.98
C GLY A 407 37.54 -0.11 2.94
N LYS A 408 37.85 -1.19 3.71
CA LYS A 408 37.06 -2.42 3.70
C LYS A 408 35.97 -2.40 4.77
N VAL A 409 34.73 -2.54 4.36
CA VAL A 409 33.55 -2.60 5.22
C VAL A 409 32.89 -3.96 5.05
N ARG A 410 32.62 -4.66 6.15
CA ARG A 410 32.02 -6.01 6.11
C ARG A 410 30.66 -6.00 6.79
N THR A 411 29.62 -6.28 6.02
CA THR A 411 28.24 -6.33 6.53
C THR A 411 27.43 -7.42 5.83
N GLN A 412 26.32 -7.81 6.44
CA GLN A 412 25.20 -8.52 5.83
C GLN A 412 24.03 -7.55 5.68
N GLY A 413 23.57 -6.96 6.77
CA GLY A 413 22.48 -5.99 6.77
C GLY A 413 22.86 -4.65 6.16
N PRO A 414 21.87 -3.79 5.93
CA PRO A 414 22.07 -2.45 5.44
C PRO A 414 23.01 -1.63 6.33
N MET A 415 23.93 -0.94 5.69
CA MET A 415 24.91 -0.06 6.32
C MET A 415 25.06 1.19 5.47
N LEU A 416 24.91 2.36 6.09
CA LEU A 416 25.13 3.64 5.44
C LEU A 416 26.62 3.98 5.38
N LEU A 417 27.10 4.35 4.19
CA LEU A 417 28.41 4.96 3.97
C LEU A 417 28.20 6.44 3.64
N LYS A 418 28.67 7.35 4.49
CA LYS A 418 28.53 8.80 4.33
C LYS A 418 29.85 9.54 4.40
N ARG A 419 29.86 10.77 3.88
CA ARG A 419 30.99 11.70 3.91
C ARG A 419 31.35 12.18 5.30
#